data_65202880923e90b97e221020851bd9ca
#
_entry.id   65202880923e90b97e221020851bd9ca
#
_cell.length_a   1.000
_cell.length_b   1.000
_cell.length_c   1.000
_cell.angle_alpha   90.00
_cell.angle_beta   90.00
_cell.angle_gamma   90.00
#
_symmetry.space_group_name_H-M   'P 1'
#
loop_
_entity.id
_entity.type
_entity.pdbx_description
1 polymer ?
#
loop_
_entity_poly.entity_id
_entity_poly.type
_entity_poly.pdbx_seq_one_letter_code
_entity_poly.pdbx_strand_id
1 'polypeptide(L)'
;MRKTLELDLGERSYPIHIGPGLISQAELYRPHIGGRQLMLVSNETVAPLYLSTVREALTGYQLEQVILPDGEAFKTLEIVNRIFDALLEKRFNRHCCLVALGGGVIGDMTGFAAASYQRGVDFIQIPTTLLAQVDSSVGGKTGVNHALGKNMIGAFHQPRCVLADTSTLDTLDDRQLSAGIAEIIKYGLIEDAGFFTWLEQNMDSLLARETEALMYAIERSCRCKADIVAADERERGKRALLNLGHTFGHAIETGMGYGNWLHGEAVAAGMVMAADLSARHGWLPEAAVERIRALLARARLPVAAPKELAREQLLDLMAVDKKALDGGLRLILMEGIGRSKICSDFDPRLLGQTLDPGLPLTGS
;
A
#
# COMPACT_ATOMS: atom_id res chain seq x y z
N MET A 1 -17.83 -8.50 -15.22
CA MET A 1 -17.52 -9.43 -14.10
C MET A 1 -17.16 -8.61 -12.88
N ARG A 2 -17.65 -8.95 -11.68
CA ARG A 2 -17.33 -8.24 -10.44
C ARG A 2 -17.11 -9.28 -9.32
N LYS A 3 -16.11 -9.08 -8.49
CA LYS A 3 -15.90 -9.82 -7.23
C LYS A 3 -16.17 -8.90 -6.05
N THR A 4 -16.61 -9.45 -4.94
CA THR A 4 -16.79 -8.70 -3.69
C THR A 4 -16.17 -9.52 -2.56
N LEU A 5 -15.28 -8.91 -1.83
CA LEU A 5 -14.68 -9.43 -0.61
C LEU A 5 -15.18 -8.57 0.55
N GLU A 6 -15.48 -9.17 1.68
CA GLU A 6 -15.78 -8.46 2.92
C GLU A 6 -14.58 -8.50 3.86
N LEU A 7 -14.17 -7.35 4.37
CA LEU A 7 -13.24 -7.27 5.49
C LEU A 7 -14.06 -7.29 6.77
N ASP A 8 -13.92 -8.37 7.54
CA ASP A 8 -14.69 -8.58 8.76
C ASP A 8 -14.01 -7.91 9.96
N LEU A 9 -14.66 -6.86 10.49
CA LEU A 9 -14.30 -6.14 11.70
C LEU A 9 -15.52 -5.91 12.60
N GLY A 10 -16.50 -6.84 12.57
CA GLY A 10 -17.77 -6.71 13.29
C GLY A 10 -18.59 -5.54 12.75
N GLU A 11 -18.98 -4.59 13.61
CA GLU A 11 -19.78 -3.41 13.21
C GLU A 11 -19.06 -2.47 12.22
N ARG A 12 -17.74 -2.61 12.05
CA ARG A 12 -16.92 -1.81 11.15
C ARG A 12 -16.51 -2.57 9.89
N SER A 13 -17.15 -3.73 9.63
CA SER A 13 -16.97 -4.50 8.40
C SER A 13 -17.38 -3.70 7.18
N TYR A 14 -16.70 -3.91 6.06
CA TYR A 14 -17.00 -3.22 4.81
C TYR A 14 -16.65 -4.05 3.59
N PRO A 15 -17.38 -3.86 2.47
CA PRO A 15 -17.11 -4.56 1.22
C PRO A 15 -15.95 -3.90 0.45
N ILE A 16 -15.17 -4.76 -0.24
CA ILE A 16 -14.20 -4.40 -1.25
C ILE A 16 -14.70 -4.97 -2.57
N HIS A 17 -15.15 -4.10 -3.46
CA HIS A 17 -15.60 -4.47 -4.80
C HIS A 17 -14.43 -4.40 -5.78
N ILE A 18 -14.22 -5.44 -6.59
CA ILE A 18 -13.09 -5.59 -7.49
C ILE A 18 -13.61 -5.94 -8.90
N GLY A 19 -13.23 -5.17 -9.90
CA GLY A 19 -13.61 -5.42 -11.29
C GLY A 19 -13.55 -4.18 -12.18
N PRO A 20 -13.82 -4.32 -13.48
CA PRO A 20 -13.81 -3.19 -14.41
C PRO A 20 -15.11 -2.37 -14.35
N GLY A 21 -15.00 -1.05 -14.55
CA GLY A 21 -16.11 -0.12 -14.71
C GLY A 21 -16.95 0.11 -13.46
N LEU A 22 -16.39 -0.10 -12.25
CA LEU A 22 -17.13 0.02 -11.00
C LEU A 22 -17.43 1.47 -10.63
N ILE A 23 -16.56 2.41 -10.99
CA ILE A 23 -16.69 3.82 -10.61
C ILE A 23 -17.93 4.51 -11.22
N SER A 24 -18.51 3.94 -12.27
CA SER A 24 -19.74 4.42 -12.90
C SER A 24 -21.02 3.83 -12.28
N GLN A 25 -20.92 2.84 -11.38
CA GLN A 25 -22.06 2.07 -10.88
C GLN A 25 -22.61 2.69 -9.59
N ALA A 26 -23.62 3.53 -9.70
CA ALA A 26 -24.25 4.26 -8.59
C ALA A 26 -24.73 3.35 -7.44
N GLU A 27 -25.15 2.14 -7.74
CA GLU A 27 -25.63 1.16 -6.77
C GLU A 27 -24.55 0.67 -5.80
N LEU A 28 -23.24 0.83 -6.15
CA LEU A 28 -22.13 0.46 -5.27
C LEU A 28 -21.83 1.53 -4.21
N TYR A 29 -22.24 2.77 -4.44
CA TYR A 29 -22.02 3.87 -3.50
C TYR A 29 -23.17 4.05 -2.53
N ARG A 30 -24.41 4.00 -3.06
CA ARG A 30 -25.63 4.39 -2.35
C ARG A 30 -25.84 3.69 -1.00
N PRO A 31 -25.61 2.38 -0.84
CA PRO A 31 -25.79 1.71 0.45
C PRO A 31 -24.85 2.22 1.56
N HIS A 32 -23.75 2.90 1.17
CA HIS A 32 -22.69 3.33 2.05
C HIS A 32 -22.70 4.84 2.34
N ILE A 33 -23.69 5.57 1.83
CA ILE A 33 -23.83 7.01 1.98
C ILE A 33 -25.05 7.30 2.88
N GLY A 34 -24.78 7.68 4.13
CA GLY A 34 -25.84 7.96 5.11
C GLY A 34 -26.46 9.37 5.01
N GLY A 35 -25.80 10.31 4.31
CA GLY A 35 -26.21 11.71 4.21
C GLY A 35 -26.46 12.18 2.78
N ARG A 36 -26.72 13.49 2.64
CA ARG A 36 -26.92 14.12 1.32
C ARG A 36 -25.71 14.85 0.78
N GLN A 37 -24.72 15.12 1.64
CA GLN A 37 -23.54 15.91 1.31
C GLN A 37 -22.34 15.00 1.03
N LEU A 38 -21.73 15.15 -0.14
CA LEU A 38 -20.56 14.39 -0.57
C LEU A 38 -19.42 15.34 -0.96
N MET A 39 -18.21 15.08 -0.42
CA MET A 39 -17.00 15.75 -0.82
C MET A 39 -16.11 14.79 -1.60
N LEU A 40 -15.95 15.00 -2.91
CA LEU A 40 -14.97 14.29 -3.73
C LEU A 40 -13.58 14.91 -3.52
N VAL A 41 -12.63 14.10 -3.10
CA VAL A 41 -11.23 14.48 -2.96
C VAL A 41 -10.41 13.73 -3.99
N SER A 42 -9.69 14.45 -4.83
CA SER A 42 -8.83 13.89 -5.88
C SER A 42 -7.58 14.76 -6.05
N ASN A 43 -6.71 14.41 -6.98
CA ASN A 43 -5.55 15.21 -7.33
C ASN A 43 -5.57 15.65 -8.80
N GLU A 44 -4.61 16.50 -9.15
CA GLU A 44 -4.48 17.11 -10.50
C GLU A 44 -4.28 16.07 -11.61
N THR A 45 -3.68 14.90 -11.29
CA THR A 45 -3.43 13.83 -12.26
C THR A 45 -4.67 12.97 -12.49
N VAL A 46 -5.39 12.61 -11.42
CA VAL A 46 -6.51 11.65 -11.48
C VAL A 46 -7.84 12.31 -11.82
N ALA A 47 -8.08 13.53 -11.34
CA ALA A 47 -9.35 14.23 -11.55
C ALA A 47 -9.73 14.39 -13.03
N PRO A 48 -8.83 14.79 -13.94
CA PRO A 48 -9.15 14.91 -15.37
C PRO A 48 -9.60 13.60 -16.02
N LEU A 49 -9.17 12.44 -15.46
CA LEU A 49 -9.44 11.12 -16.02
C LEU A 49 -10.80 10.56 -15.55
N TYR A 50 -11.14 10.72 -14.28
CA TYR A 50 -12.20 9.94 -13.66
C TYR A 50 -13.26 10.75 -12.89
N LEU A 51 -12.99 12.03 -12.59
CA LEU A 51 -13.88 12.82 -11.72
C LEU A 51 -15.29 12.97 -12.32
N SER A 52 -15.43 13.17 -13.62
CA SER A 52 -16.73 13.30 -14.30
C SER A 52 -17.57 12.03 -14.13
N THR A 53 -16.96 10.86 -14.35
CA THR A 53 -17.63 9.56 -14.23
C THR A 53 -18.17 9.33 -12.82
N VAL A 54 -17.36 9.63 -11.79
CA VAL A 54 -17.78 9.49 -10.39
C VAL A 54 -18.88 10.51 -10.06
N ARG A 55 -18.80 11.75 -10.55
CA ARG A 55 -19.84 12.77 -10.36
C ARG A 55 -21.18 12.35 -10.96
N GLU A 56 -21.16 11.78 -12.15
CA GLU A 56 -22.37 11.27 -12.83
C GLU A 56 -23.00 10.14 -12.03
N ALA A 57 -22.22 9.17 -11.52
CA ALA A 57 -22.70 8.08 -10.68
C ALA A 57 -23.32 8.58 -9.36
N LEU A 58 -22.86 9.72 -8.85
CA LEU A 58 -23.34 10.34 -7.60
C LEU A 58 -24.38 11.46 -7.81
N THR A 59 -24.98 11.53 -8.99
CA THR A 59 -26.06 12.48 -9.27
C THR A 59 -27.21 12.31 -8.27
N GLY A 60 -27.73 13.45 -7.75
CA GLY A 60 -28.80 13.51 -6.75
C GLY A 60 -28.29 13.80 -5.32
N TYR A 61 -26.98 13.80 -5.11
CA TYR A 61 -26.37 14.30 -3.87
C TYR A 61 -25.94 15.77 -4.00
N GLN A 62 -25.77 16.45 -2.87
CA GLN A 62 -25.08 17.74 -2.81
C GLN A 62 -23.56 17.45 -2.89
N LEU A 63 -23.01 17.55 -4.10
CA LEU A 63 -21.67 17.12 -4.42
C LEU A 63 -20.74 18.31 -4.64
N GLU A 64 -19.70 18.40 -3.81
CA GLU A 64 -18.58 19.34 -3.93
C GLU A 64 -17.27 18.58 -4.18
N GLN A 65 -16.20 19.29 -4.54
CA GLN A 65 -14.91 18.67 -4.84
C GLN A 65 -13.73 19.50 -4.35
N VAL A 66 -12.65 18.79 -4.01
CA VAL A 66 -11.34 19.37 -3.71
C VAL A 66 -10.30 18.65 -4.57
N ILE A 67 -9.52 19.41 -5.34
CA ILE A 67 -8.42 18.89 -6.13
C ILE A 67 -7.12 19.31 -5.46
N LEU A 68 -6.32 18.32 -5.08
CA LEU A 68 -5.06 18.49 -4.38
C LEU A 68 -3.87 18.34 -5.36
N PRO A 69 -2.70 18.87 -5.04
CA PRO A 69 -1.49 18.57 -5.79
C PRO A 69 -1.17 17.08 -5.71
N ASP A 70 -0.50 16.53 -6.74
CA ASP A 70 -0.12 15.13 -6.81
C ASP A 70 1.27 14.87 -6.25
N GLY A 71 1.42 13.75 -5.56
CA GLY A 71 2.70 13.23 -5.08
C GLY A 71 2.85 13.14 -3.56
N GLU A 72 3.76 12.26 -3.13
CA GLU A 72 4.03 11.96 -1.71
C GLU A 72 4.53 13.20 -0.93
N ALA A 73 5.18 14.15 -1.60
CA ALA A 73 5.65 15.39 -0.98
C ALA A 73 4.50 16.26 -0.44
N PHE A 74 3.30 16.09 -0.99
CA PHE A 74 2.11 16.83 -0.59
C PHE A 74 1.24 16.09 0.46
N LYS A 75 1.67 14.93 0.93
CA LYS A 75 0.98 14.19 1.98
C LYS A 75 1.24 14.82 3.36
N THR A 76 0.71 16.00 3.60
CA THR A 76 0.99 16.83 4.78
C THR A 76 -0.27 17.35 5.46
N LEU A 77 -0.16 17.78 6.73
CA LEU A 77 -1.25 18.45 7.44
C LEU A 77 -1.73 19.73 6.73
N GLU A 78 -0.81 20.48 6.10
CA GLU A 78 -1.14 21.69 5.35
C GLU A 78 -2.09 21.39 4.19
N ILE A 79 -1.82 20.31 3.45
CA ILE A 79 -2.66 19.91 2.33
C ILE A 79 -3.98 19.31 2.82
N VAL A 80 -3.99 18.53 3.91
CA VAL A 80 -5.24 18.07 4.54
C VAL A 80 -6.11 19.24 4.99
N ASN A 81 -5.52 20.35 5.45
CA ASN A 81 -6.27 21.54 5.83
C ASN A 81 -7.14 22.10 4.69
N ARG A 82 -6.70 21.98 3.42
CA ARG A 82 -7.51 22.36 2.26
C ARG A 82 -8.81 21.56 2.16
N ILE A 83 -8.81 20.31 2.61
CA ILE A 83 -10.05 19.50 2.68
C ILE A 83 -10.95 20.05 3.76
N PHE A 84 -10.41 20.39 4.94
CA PHE A 84 -11.19 20.99 6.04
C PHE A 84 -11.78 22.36 5.66
N ASP A 85 -10.99 23.21 5.00
CA ASP A 85 -11.44 24.53 4.54
C ASP A 85 -12.64 24.38 3.59
N ALA A 86 -12.54 23.49 2.60
CA ALA A 86 -13.64 23.25 1.67
C ALA A 86 -14.89 22.70 2.36
N LEU A 87 -14.73 21.78 3.32
CA LEU A 87 -15.87 21.24 4.09
C LEU A 87 -16.57 22.33 4.92
N LEU A 88 -15.80 23.22 5.56
CA LEU A 88 -16.32 24.30 6.40
C LEU A 88 -16.95 25.42 5.56
N GLU A 89 -16.30 25.86 4.48
CA GLU A 89 -16.83 26.86 3.56
C GLU A 89 -18.18 26.46 2.96
N LYS A 90 -18.30 25.17 2.60
CA LYS A 90 -19.54 24.60 2.04
C LYS A 90 -20.53 24.13 3.12
N ARG A 91 -20.24 24.37 4.39
CA ARG A 91 -21.09 24.03 5.54
C ARG A 91 -21.50 22.57 5.60
N PHE A 92 -20.54 21.67 5.39
CA PHE A 92 -20.76 20.23 5.51
C PHE A 92 -21.05 19.85 6.96
N ASN A 93 -22.08 19.05 7.18
CA ASN A 93 -22.47 18.59 8.52
C ASN A 93 -21.83 17.23 8.85
N ARG A 94 -22.08 16.73 10.08
CA ARG A 94 -21.52 15.46 10.58
C ARG A 94 -22.00 14.19 9.85
N HIS A 95 -22.99 14.29 8.98
CA HIS A 95 -23.54 13.18 8.20
C HIS A 95 -23.04 13.20 6.75
N CYS A 96 -22.08 14.04 6.45
CA CYS A 96 -21.43 14.03 5.13
C CYS A 96 -20.58 12.77 4.95
N CYS A 97 -20.31 12.45 3.68
CA CYS A 97 -19.37 11.39 3.34
C CYS A 97 -18.27 11.98 2.43
N LEU A 98 -17.01 11.60 2.69
CA LEU A 98 -15.90 11.93 1.83
C LEU A 98 -15.67 10.78 0.84
N VAL A 99 -15.32 11.10 -0.41
CA VAL A 99 -15.01 10.09 -1.43
C VAL A 99 -13.60 10.36 -1.92
N ALA A 100 -12.67 9.46 -1.60
CA ALA A 100 -11.27 9.50 -2.01
C ALA A 100 -11.13 8.89 -3.40
N LEU A 101 -10.86 9.68 -4.42
CA LEU A 101 -10.60 9.24 -5.80
C LEU A 101 -9.13 9.46 -6.13
N GLY A 102 -8.29 8.41 -6.02
CA GLY A 102 -6.86 8.55 -6.28
C GLY A 102 -6.02 7.39 -5.75
N GLY A 103 -4.70 7.56 -5.79
CA GLY A 103 -3.75 6.63 -5.19
C GLY A 103 -3.74 6.67 -3.66
N GLY A 104 -2.77 5.98 -3.04
CA GLY A 104 -2.65 5.86 -1.59
C GLY A 104 -2.53 7.21 -0.86
N VAL A 105 -1.86 8.20 -1.46
CA VAL A 105 -1.73 9.55 -0.89
C VAL A 105 -3.11 10.21 -0.69
N ILE A 106 -3.97 10.16 -1.70
CA ILE A 106 -5.33 10.69 -1.63
C ILE A 106 -6.19 9.89 -0.65
N GLY A 107 -6.09 8.56 -0.67
CA GLY A 107 -6.80 7.69 0.27
C GLY A 107 -6.47 8.00 1.72
N ASP A 108 -5.17 8.10 2.03
CA ASP A 108 -4.69 8.37 3.39
C ASP A 108 -5.07 9.76 3.90
N MET A 109 -4.88 10.81 3.09
CA MET A 109 -5.24 12.17 3.47
C MET A 109 -6.76 12.34 3.64
N THR A 110 -7.55 11.76 2.73
CA THR A 110 -9.02 11.83 2.82
C THR A 110 -9.54 11.06 4.02
N GLY A 111 -9.00 9.85 4.25
CA GLY A 111 -9.38 9.04 5.41
C GLY A 111 -9.01 9.72 6.74
N PHE A 112 -7.84 10.36 6.82
CA PHE A 112 -7.43 11.14 8.00
C PHE A 112 -8.31 12.38 8.19
N ALA A 113 -8.65 13.09 7.10
CA ALA A 113 -9.61 14.19 7.16
C ALA A 113 -10.98 13.71 7.66
N ALA A 114 -11.47 12.57 7.14
CA ALA A 114 -12.73 11.98 7.58
C ALA A 114 -12.70 11.58 9.06
N ALA A 115 -11.61 10.99 9.53
CA ALA A 115 -11.43 10.63 10.94
C ALA A 115 -11.46 11.83 11.88
N SER A 116 -10.99 12.99 11.42
CA SER A 116 -10.81 14.19 12.25
C SER A 116 -11.98 15.18 12.15
N TYR A 117 -12.59 15.30 10.95
CA TYR A 117 -13.70 16.24 10.73
C TYR A 117 -14.92 15.85 11.57
N GLN A 118 -15.50 16.81 12.31
CA GLN A 118 -16.67 16.62 13.19
C GLN A 118 -16.53 15.41 14.16
N ARG A 119 -15.32 14.99 14.51
CA ARG A 119 -14.96 13.81 15.32
C ARG A 119 -15.22 12.47 14.65
N GLY A 120 -15.27 12.46 13.34
CA GLY A 120 -15.45 11.30 12.49
C GLY A 120 -16.66 11.40 11.60
N VAL A 121 -16.43 11.31 10.29
CA VAL A 121 -17.46 11.20 9.25
C VAL A 121 -17.16 10.00 8.37
N ASP A 122 -18.14 9.53 7.63
CA ASP A 122 -17.97 8.39 6.72
C ASP A 122 -17.06 8.74 5.54
N PHE A 123 -16.36 7.74 5.00
CA PHE A 123 -15.66 7.90 3.74
C PHE A 123 -15.67 6.63 2.90
N ILE A 124 -15.50 6.80 1.60
CA ILE A 124 -15.43 5.75 0.57
C ILE A 124 -14.09 5.88 -0.13
N GLN A 125 -13.44 4.76 -0.46
CA GLN A 125 -12.20 4.76 -1.23
C GLN A 125 -12.41 4.25 -2.65
N ILE A 126 -11.86 4.97 -3.62
CA ILE A 126 -11.75 4.61 -5.02
C ILE A 126 -10.25 4.63 -5.37
N PRO A 127 -9.51 3.55 -5.04
CA PRO A 127 -8.08 3.48 -5.32
C PRO A 127 -7.83 3.35 -6.82
N THR A 128 -7.01 4.24 -7.38
CA THR A 128 -6.71 4.30 -8.82
C THR A 128 -5.31 3.81 -9.19
N THR A 129 -4.48 3.43 -8.21
CA THR A 129 -3.20 2.77 -8.43
C THR A 129 -3.27 1.32 -7.95
N LEU A 130 -2.50 0.42 -8.57
CA LEU A 130 -2.48 -0.99 -8.16
C LEU A 130 -2.04 -1.14 -6.69
N LEU A 131 -1.01 -0.41 -6.28
CA LEU A 131 -0.56 -0.39 -4.88
C LEU A 131 -1.70 -0.01 -3.92
N ALA A 132 -2.49 1.01 -4.28
CA ALA A 132 -3.62 1.39 -3.44
C ALA A 132 -4.73 0.35 -3.45
N GLN A 133 -5.00 -0.30 -4.57
CA GLN A 133 -6.02 -1.36 -4.67
C GLN A 133 -5.69 -2.59 -3.83
N VAL A 134 -4.40 -2.96 -3.74
CA VAL A 134 -3.98 -4.19 -3.04
C VAL A 134 -3.48 -3.96 -1.62
N ASP A 135 -3.15 -2.71 -1.27
CA ASP A 135 -2.54 -2.42 0.04
C ASP A 135 -3.17 -1.21 0.74
N SER A 136 -2.88 0.04 0.39
CA SER A 136 -3.20 1.19 1.24
C SER A 136 -4.69 1.39 1.50
N SER A 137 -5.60 0.99 0.60
CA SER A 137 -7.05 1.08 0.80
C SER A 137 -7.63 0.07 1.79
N VAL A 138 -6.85 -0.90 2.28
CA VAL A 138 -7.31 -1.99 3.13
C VAL A 138 -6.73 -1.86 4.55
N GLY A 139 -7.60 -1.90 5.56
CA GLY A 139 -7.18 -1.96 6.97
C GLY A 139 -7.09 -0.62 7.69
N GLY A 140 -7.65 0.44 7.09
CA GLY A 140 -8.00 1.70 7.75
C GLY A 140 -6.84 2.54 8.32
N LYS A 141 -5.60 2.26 7.96
CA LYS A 141 -4.48 3.16 8.28
C LYS A 141 -4.61 4.41 7.42
N THR A 142 -4.78 5.57 8.04
CA THR A 142 -4.87 6.86 7.38
C THR A 142 -3.90 7.83 8.03
N GLY A 143 -3.38 8.79 7.29
CA GLY A 143 -2.44 9.73 7.89
C GLY A 143 -1.65 10.56 6.90
N VAL A 144 -0.72 11.31 7.46
CA VAL A 144 0.15 12.24 6.74
C VAL A 144 1.59 12.13 7.23
N ASN A 145 2.49 12.65 6.40
CA ASN A 145 3.91 12.76 6.71
C ASN A 145 4.19 13.99 7.57
N HIS A 146 5.27 13.90 8.31
CA HIS A 146 5.88 15.01 9.03
C HIS A 146 7.34 15.16 8.59
N ALA A 147 7.92 16.33 8.77
CA ALA A 147 9.34 16.58 8.45
C ALA A 147 10.30 15.62 9.17
N LEU A 148 9.88 15.07 10.32
CA LEU A 148 10.68 14.14 11.15
C LEU A 148 10.34 12.66 10.92
N GLY A 149 9.40 12.32 10.03
CA GLY A 149 9.07 10.93 9.76
C GLY A 149 7.84 10.74 8.86
N LYS A 150 7.87 9.67 8.08
CA LYS A 150 6.79 9.26 7.18
C LYS A 150 5.63 8.64 7.98
N ASN A 151 4.38 9.00 7.66
CA ASN A 151 3.16 8.44 8.26
C ASN A 151 3.06 8.53 9.80
N MET A 152 3.73 9.51 10.43
CA MET A 152 3.78 9.64 11.89
C MET A 152 2.51 10.22 12.50
N ILE A 153 1.68 10.87 11.72
CA ILE A 153 0.43 11.51 12.17
C ILE A 153 -0.73 10.84 11.43
N GLY A 154 -1.62 10.18 12.16
CA GLY A 154 -2.71 9.45 11.52
C GLY A 154 -3.74 8.90 12.49
N ALA A 155 -4.72 8.19 11.92
CA ALA A 155 -5.79 7.53 12.63
C ALA A 155 -6.12 6.17 11.99
N PHE A 156 -6.61 5.24 12.81
CA PHE A 156 -7.30 4.05 12.30
C PHE A 156 -8.75 4.43 12.02
N HIS A 157 -9.11 4.56 10.75
CA HIS A 157 -10.45 4.90 10.30
C HIS A 157 -10.82 4.04 9.09
N GLN A 158 -11.82 3.15 9.27
CA GLN A 158 -12.20 2.21 8.22
C GLN A 158 -13.13 2.88 7.20
N PRO A 159 -12.96 2.64 5.89
CA PRO A 159 -13.89 3.13 4.88
C PRO A 159 -15.23 2.38 4.97
N ARG A 160 -16.30 2.96 4.44
CA ARG A 160 -17.59 2.29 4.31
C ARG A 160 -17.64 1.31 3.16
N CYS A 161 -16.87 1.53 2.11
CA CYS A 161 -16.58 0.56 1.05
C CYS A 161 -15.32 0.96 0.28
N VAL A 162 -14.78 0.02 -0.48
CA VAL A 162 -13.66 0.22 -1.42
C VAL A 162 -14.11 -0.22 -2.81
N LEU A 163 -13.90 0.62 -3.81
CA LEU A 163 -14.17 0.32 -5.21
C LEU A 163 -12.84 0.21 -5.98
N ALA A 164 -12.26 -0.98 -6.02
CA ALA A 164 -11.05 -1.30 -6.77
C ALA A 164 -11.40 -1.54 -8.24
N ASP A 165 -11.58 -0.45 -9.00
CA ASP A 165 -11.89 -0.51 -10.42
C ASP A 165 -10.63 -0.80 -11.22
N THR A 166 -10.56 -1.99 -11.82
CA THR A 166 -9.39 -2.40 -12.60
C THR A 166 -9.19 -1.58 -13.86
N SER A 167 -10.23 -0.95 -14.41
CA SER A 167 -10.12 -0.07 -15.59
C SER A 167 -9.29 1.20 -15.29
N THR A 168 -9.16 1.60 -14.03
CA THR A 168 -8.29 2.74 -13.67
C THR A 168 -6.80 2.43 -13.87
N LEU A 169 -6.44 1.16 -13.93
CA LEU A 169 -5.07 0.71 -14.15
C LEU A 169 -4.63 0.84 -15.63
N ASP A 170 -5.57 1.02 -16.56
CA ASP A 170 -5.25 1.18 -17.98
C ASP A 170 -4.50 2.49 -18.27
N THR A 171 -4.72 3.51 -17.44
CA THR A 171 -4.03 4.82 -17.53
C THR A 171 -2.86 4.94 -16.54
N LEU A 172 -2.62 3.91 -15.74
CA LEU A 172 -1.52 3.91 -14.76
C LEU A 172 -0.19 3.71 -15.50
N ASP A 173 0.81 4.51 -15.15
CA ASP A 173 2.18 4.35 -15.63
C ASP A 173 2.75 2.96 -15.30
N ASP A 174 3.54 2.38 -16.21
CA ASP A 174 4.11 1.02 -16.07
C ASP A 174 5.00 0.88 -14.84
N ARG A 175 5.74 1.93 -14.47
CA ARG A 175 6.59 1.94 -13.27
C ARG A 175 5.74 1.88 -11.99
N GLN A 176 4.61 2.60 -11.97
CA GLN A 176 3.64 2.56 -10.88
C GLN A 176 2.91 1.21 -10.81
N LEU A 177 2.61 0.60 -11.95
CA LEU A 177 2.03 -0.75 -12.00
C LEU A 177 3.00 -1.76 -11.36
N SER A 178 4.28 -1.73 -11.78
CA SER A 178 5.33 -2.59 -11.21
C SER A 178 5.48 -2.38 -9.71
N ALA A 179 5.45 -1.13 -9.24
CA ALA A 179 5.51 -0.82 -7.81
C ALA A 179 4.33 -1.45 -7.03
N GLY A 180 3.12 -1.50 -7.61
CA GLY A 180 1.99 -2.23 -7.03
C GLY A 180 2.19 -3.74 -7.05
N ILE A 181 2.81 -4.30 -8.09
CA ILE A 181 3.14 -5.73 -8.18
C ILE A 181 4.13 -6.16 -7.08
N ALA A 182 5.03 -5.29 -6.64
CA ALA A 182 5.90 -5.58 -5.50
C ALA A 182 5.10 -5.97 -4.24
N GLU A 183 4.03 -5.23 -3.93
CA GLU A 183 3.16 -5.53 -2.81
C GLU A 183 2.36 -6.83 -3.01
N ILE A 184 1.96 -7.13 -4.25
CA ILE A 184 1.32 -8.41 -4.59
C ILE A 184 2.29 -9.58 -4.32
N ILE A 185 3.54 -9.47 -4.76
CA ILE A 185 4.58 -10.50 -4.53
C ILE A 185 4.83 -10.68 -3.02
N LYS A 186 4.83 -9.60 -2.26
CA LYS A 186 4.97 -9.63 -0.79
C LYS A 186 3.95 -10.58 -0.14
N TYR A 187 2.67 -10.55 -0.54
CA TYR A 187 1.65 -11.46 0.02
C TYR A 187 1.97 -12.93 -0.25
N GLY A 188 2.47 -13.23 -1.46
CA GLY A 188 2.95 -14.57 -1.79
C GLY A 188 4.12 -15.04 -0.91
N LEU A 189 4.99 -14.10 -0.52
CA LEU A 189 6.16 -14.40 0.32
C LEU A 189 5.82 -14.57 1.80
N ILE A 190 4.83 -13.82 2.32
CA ILE A 190 4.55 -13.84 3.76
C ILE A 190 3.66 -15.01 4.19
N GLU A 191 2.62 -15.40 3.41
CA GLU A 191 1.63 -16.38 3.85
C GLU A 191 1.11 -17.31 2.74
N ASP A 192 1.43 -17.11 1.44
CA ASP A 192 0.77 -17.83 0.35
C ASP A 192 1.74 -18.32 -0.74
N ALA A 193 2.40 -19.44 -0.49
CA ALA A 193 3.30 -20.07 -1.47
C ALA A 193 2.60 -20.46 -2.79
N GLY A 194 1.31 -20.82 -2.73
CA GLY A 194 0.49 -21.12 -3.91
C GLY A 194 0.29 -19.87 -4.77
N PHE A 195 0.03 -18.75 -4.13
CA PHE A 195 -0.08 -17.46 -4.82
C PHE A 195 1.26 -17.02 -5.43
N PHE A 196 2.38 -17.23 -4.73
CA PHE A 196 3.70 -16.97 -5.29
C PHE A 196 3.95 -17.79 -6.56
N THR A 197 3.64 -19.09 -6.56
CA THR A 197 3.76 -19.95 -7.74
C THR A 197 2.83 -19.50 -8.88
N TRP A 198 1.63 -19.06 -8.57
CA TRP A 198 0.72 -18.49 -9.56
C TRP A 198 1.30 -17.21 -10.19
N LEU A 199 1.94 -16.35 -9.39
CA LEU A 199 2.61 -15.13 -9.88
C LEU A 199 3.77 -15.45 -10.83
N GLU A 200 4.55 -16.49 -10.55
CA GLU A 200 5.60 -16.96 -11.49
C GLU A 200 5.03 -17.34 -12.86
N GLN A 201 3.83 -17.89 -12.89
CA GLN A 201 3.17 -18.33 -14.13
C GLN A 201 2.44 -17.20 -14.87
N ASN A 202 1.98 -16.17 -14.17
CA ASN A 202 1.06 -15.17 -14.70
C ASN A 202 1.63 -13.73 -14.71
N MET A 203 2.93 -13.54 -14.48
CA MET A 203 3.54 -12.22 -14.40
C MET A 203 3.33 -11.40 -15.69
N ASP A 204 3.45 -12.03 -16.85
CA ASP A 204 3.31 -11.36 -18.13
C ASP A 204 1.86 -10.88 -18.35
N SER A 205 0.86 -11.66 -17.95
CA SER A 205 -0.56 -11.26 -17.97
C SER A 205 -0.86 -10.08 -17.02
N LEU A 206 -0.20 -10.02 -15.84
CA LEU A 206 -0.31 -8.89 -14.93
C LEU A 206 0.30 -7.61 -15.53
N LEU A 207 1.48 -7.72 -16.12
CA LEU A 207 2.14 -6.58 -16.79
C LEU A 207 1.36 -6.11 -18.02
N ALA A 208 0.68 -7.03 -18.72
CA ALA A 208 -0.23 -6.72 -19.83
C ALA A 208 -1.58 -6.17 -19.36
N ARG A 209 -1.82 -6.04 -18.07
CA ARG A 209 -3.10 -5.59 -17.46
C ARG A 209 -4.30 -6.45 -17.83
N GLU A 210 -4.12 -7.76 -18.07
CA GLU A 210 -5.23 -8.66 -18.36
C GLU A 210 -6.21 -8.65 -17.19
N THR A 211 -7.46 -8.33 -17.47
CA THR A 211 -8.50 -8.10 -16.44
C THR A 211 -8.65 -9.27 -15.47
N GLU A 212 -8.64 -10.51 -15.95
CA GLU A 212 -8.79 -11.69 -15.10
C GLU A 212 -7.60 -11.90 -14.18
N ALA A 213 -6.38 -11.68 -14.68
CA ALA A 213 -5.15 -11.77 -13.89
C ALA A 213 -5.10 -10.68 -12.82
N LEU A 214 -5.42 -9.43 -13.18
CA LEU A 214 -5.52 -8.32 -12.23
C LEU A 214 -6.57 -8.59 -11.15
N MET A 215 -7.78 -8.98 -11.52
CA MET A 215 -8.87 -9.26 -10.58
C MET A 215 -8.50 -10.39 -9.62
N TYR A 216 -7.81 -11.42 -10.09
CA TYR A 216 -7.36 -12.52 -9.25
C TYR A 216 -6.27 -12.05 -8.26
N ALA A 217 -5.25 -11.34 -8.75
CA ALA A 217 -4.16 -10.86 -7.92
C ALA A 217 -4.63 -9.85 -6.87
N ILE A 218 -5.51 -8.92 -7.23
CA ILE A 218 -6.10 -7.95 -6.31
C ILE A 218 -6.94 -8.66 -5.24
N GLU A 219 -7.81 -9.59 -5.64
CA GLU A 219 -8.64 -10.35 -4.69
C GLU A 219 -7.78 -11.14 -3.69
N ARG A 220 -6.75 -11.87 -4.16
CA ARG A 220 -5.87 -12.66 -3.28
C ARG A 220 -5.10 -11.76 -2.31
N SER A 221 -4.58 -10.65 -2.80
CA SER A 221 -3.85 -9.66 -1.97
C SER A 221 -4.78 -9.06 -0.91
N CYS A 222 -5.96 -8.58 -1.30
CA CYS A 222 -6.94 -8.03 -0.37
C CYS A 222 -7.40 -9.06 0.66
N ARG A 223 -7.59 -10.33 0.27
CA ARG A 223 -7.97 -11.42 1.19
C ARG A 223 -6.86 -11.69 2.21
N CYS A 224 -5.61 -11.85 1.75
CA CYS A 224 -4.47 -12.05 2.64
C CYS A 224 -4.34 -10.89 3.64
N LYS A 225 -4.46 -9.64 3.16
CA LYS A 225 -4.41 -8.48 4.03
C LYS A 225 -5.61 -8.43 4.99
N ALA A 226 -6.81 -8.72 4.52
CA ALA A 226 -8.01 -8.73 5.34
C ALA A 226 -7.90 -9.75 6.49
N ASP A 227 -7.42 -10.96 6.23
CA ASP A 227 -7.22 -12.00 7.22
C ASP A 227 -6.20 -11.57 8.29
N ILE A 228 -5.11 -10.92 7.88
CA ILE A 228 -4.10 -10.38 8.80
C ILE A 228 -4.66 -9.23 9.63
N VAL A 229 -5.40 -8.30 9.00
CA VAL A 229 -5.99 -7.14 9.67
C VAL A 229 -7.09 -7.55 10.64
N ALA A 230 -7.95 -8.51 10.28
CA ALA A 230 -8.98 -9.05 11.16
C ALA A 230 -8.37 -9.70 12.41
N ALA A 231 -7.21 -10.36 12.27
CA ALA A 231 -6.49 -10.96 13.39
C ALA A 231 -5.75 -9.93 14.27
N ASP A 232 -5.32 -8.79 13.70
CA ASP A 232 -4.50 -7.78 14.38
C ASP A 232 -4.70 -6.38 13.77
N GLU A 233 -5.85 -5.76 14.01
CA GLU A 233 -6.19 -4.46 13.42
C GLU A 233 -5.16 -3.35 13.75
N ARG A 234 -4.59 -3.36 14.97
CA ARG A 234 -3.74 -2.28 15.49
C ARG A 234 -2.24 -2.55 15.44
N GLU A 235 -1.82 -3.59 14.67
CA GLU A 235 -0.40 -3.93 14.44
C GLU A 235 0.41 -4.15 15.72
N ARG A 236 -0.12 -4.96 16.60
CA ARG A 236 0.58 -5.34 17.86
C ARG A 236 1.34 -6.66 17.75
N GLY A 237 1.17 -7.40 16.66
CA GLY A 237 1.74 -8.73 16.46
C GLY A 237 1.78 -9.15 14.97
N LYS A 238 0.87 -10.03 14.55
CA LYS A 238 0.86 -10.67 13.22
C LYS A 238 0.88 -9.67 12.06
N ARG A 239 0.23 -8.51 12.18
CA ARG A 239 0.18 -7.48 11.14
C ARG A 239 1.57 -6.93 10.78
N ALA A 240 2.55 -7.04 11.68
CA ALA A 240 3.93 -6.65 11.38
C ALA A 240 4.55 -7.46 10.22
N LEU A 241 4.05 -8.68 9.90
CA LEU A 241 4.50 -9.47 8.75
C LEU A 241 4.31 -8.72 7.42
N LEU A 242 3.31 -7.83 7.33
CA LEU A 242 3.10 -6.97 6.16
C LEU A 242 4.28 -6.04 5.86
N ASN A 243 5.20 -5.88 6.80
CA ASN A 243 6.41 -5.06 6.64
C ASN A 243 7.62 -5.87 6.11
N LEU A 244 7.43 -7.05 5.49
CA LEU A 244 8.51 -7.75 4.81
C LEU A 244 9.15 -6.83 3.75
N GLY A 245 10.47 -6.66 3.82
CA GLY A 245 11.22 -5.77 2.95
C GLY A 245 11.17 -4.28 3.35
N HIS A 246 10.22 -3.84 4.19
CA HIS A 246 9.99 -2.42 4.46
C HIS A 246 11.11 -1.74 5.26
N THR A 247 11.73 -2.41 6.22
CA THR A 247 12.83 -1.81 6.98
C THR A 247 14.01 -1.45 6.08
N PHE A 248 14.36 -2.33 5.14
CA PHE A 248 15.36 -2.04 4.11
C PHE A 248 14.83 -1.01 3.09
N GLY A 249 13.59 -1.17 2.64
CA GLY A 249 12.95 -0.28 1.68
C GLY A 249 12.84 1.16 2.17
N HIS A 250 12.41 1.40 3.40
CA HIS A 250 12.34 2.74 3.98
C HIS A 250 13.73 3.39 4.12
N ALA A 251 14.77 2.59 4.45
CA ALA A 251 16.13 3.08 4.45
C ALA A 251 16.58 3.51 3.04
N ILE A 252 16.22 2.75 2.00
CA ILE A 252 16.49 3.10 0.60
C ILE A 252 15.71 4.37 0.21
N GLU A 253 14.40 4.45 0.45
CA GLU A 253 13.58 5.64 0.14
C GLU A 253 14.17 6.91 0.78
N THR A 254 14.54 6.81 2.07
CA THR A 254 15.08 7.96 2.82
C THR A 254 16.45 8.34 2.33
N GLY A 255 17.32 7.36 2.10
CA GLY A 255 18.71 7.61 1.68
C GLY A 255 18.83 8.14 0.27
N MET A 256 17.93 7.74 -0.63
CA MET A 256 17.87 8.23 -2.02
C MET A 256 17.12 9.56 -2.14
N GLY A 257 16.42 9.99 -1.11
CA GLY A 257 15.50 11.13 -1.16
C GLY A 257 14.15 10.76 -1.77
N TYR A 258 13.08 11.25 -1.15
CA TYR A 258 11.71 10.91 -1.54
C TYR A 258 11.42 11.28 -3.02
N GLY A 259 10.79 10.36 -3.74
CA GLY A 259 10.39 10.51 -5.13
C GLY A 259 11.38 9.97 -6.16
N ASN A 260 12.64 9.68 -5.80
CA ASN A 260 13.62 9.07 -6.71
C ASN A 260 13.34 7.57 -6.90
N TRP A 261 13.04 6.86 -5.82
CA TRP A 261 12.55 5.49 -5.84
C TRP A 261 11.09 5.46 -5.44
N LEU A 262 10.27 4.70 -6.16
CA LEU A 262 8.91 4.42 -5.75
C LEU A 262 8.93 3.46 -4.55
N HIS A 263 7.91 3.55 -3.70
CA HIS A 263 7.78 2.68 -2.54
C HIS A 263 7.93 1.19 -2.89
N GLY A 264 7.19 0.70 -3.87
CA GLY A 264 7.27 -0.70 -4.30
C GLY A 264 8.64 -1.10 -4.87
N GLU A 265 9.39 -0.18 -5.50
CA GLU A 265 10.76 -0.44 -5.94
C GLU A 265 11.69 -0.66 -4.75
N ALA A 266 11.60 0.21 -3.75
CA ALA A 266 12.41 0.11 -2.54
C ALA A 266 12.06 -1.14 -1.72
N VAL A 267 10.78 -1.46 -1.59
CA VAL A 267 10.30 -2.68 -0.93
C VAL A 267 10.74 -3.94 -1.69
N ALA A 268 10.76 -3.92 -3.03
CA ALA A 268 11.23 -5.05 -3.84
C ALA A 268 12.71 -5.35 -3.56
N ALA A 269 13.58 -4.35 -3.62
CA ALA A 269 14.99 -4.50 -3.23
C ALA A 269 15.12 -4.98 -1.77
N GLY A 270 14.30 -4.43 -0.87
CA GLY A 270 14.26 -4.83 0.54
C GLY A 270 13.81 -6.28 0.75
N MET A 271 12.88 -6.80 -0.07
CA MET A 271 12.48 -8.21 -0.01
C MET A 271 13.62 -9.15 -0.43
N VAL A 272 14.40 -8.78 -1.45
CA VAL A 272 15.61 -9.54 -1.83
C VAL A 272 16.64 -9.54 -0.71
N MET A 273 16.86 -8.39 -0.06
CA MET A 273 17.77 -8.29 1.10
C MET A 273 17.28 -9.12 2.28
N ALA A 274 15.97 -9.13 2.57
CA ALA A 274 15.40 -9.99 3.61
C ALA A 274 15.55 -11.47 3.26
N ALA A 275 15.41 -11.85 2.00
CA ALA A 275 15.63 -13.20 1.51
C ALA A 275 17.12 -13.61 1.64
N ASP A 276 18.05 -12.74 1.25
CA ASP A 276 19.48 -12.97 1.37
C ASP A 276 19.89 -13.18 2.84
N LEU A 277 19.45 -12.28 3.74
CA LEU A 277 19.72 -12.43 5.17
C LEU A 277 19.16 -13.73 5.73
N SER A 278 17.97 -14.13 5.30
CA SER A 278 17.34 -15.39 5.70
C SER A 278 18.14 -16.61 5.21
N ALA A 279 18.69 -16.54 4.00
CA ALA A 279 19.53 -17.61 3.44
C ALA A 279 20.89 -17.69 4.16
N ARG A 280 21.53 -16.54 4.48
CA ARG A 280 22.77 -16.52 5.27
C ARG A 280 22.61 -17.12 6.66
N HIS A 281 21.41 -17.03 7.23
CA HIS A 281 21.04 -17.72 8.47
C HIS A 281 20.72 -19.21 8.27
N GLY A 282 20.69 -19.72 7.05
CA GLY A 282 20.31 -21.10 6.73
C GLY A 282 18.80 -21.37 6.88
N TRP A 283 17.96 -20.34 6.99
CA TRP A 283 16.49 -20.50 7.13
C TRP A 283 15.79 -20.60 5.78
N LEU A 284 16.37 -20.03 4.73
CA LEU A 284 15.83 -20.03 3.37
C LEU A 284 16.86 -20.67 2.41
N PRO A 285 16.47 -21.65 1.57
CA PRO A 285 17.36 -22.20 0.56
C PRO A 285 17.76 -21.13 -0.49
N GLU A 286 19.01 -21.16 -0.96
CA GLU A 286 19.50 -20.23 -2.01
C GLU A 286 18.63 -20.27 -3.28
N ALA A 287 18.16 -21.44 -3.68
CA ALA A 287 17.24 -21.60 -4.80
C ALA A 287 15.91 -20.79 -4.62
N ALA A 288 15.47 -20.59 -3.38
CA ALA A 288 14.30 -19.75 -3.12
C ALA A 288 14.64 -18.25 -3.27
N VAL A 289 15.84 -17.82 -2.88
CA VAL A 289 16.33 -16.45 -3.11
C VAL A 289 16.34 -16.15 -4.61
N GLU A 290 16.86 -17.06 -5.42
CA GLU A 290 16.88 -16.92 -6.87
C GLU A 290 15.49 -16.83 -7.49
N ARG A 291 14.54 -17.64 -7.03
CA ARG A 291 13.14 -17.56 -7.50
C ARG A 291 12.54 -16.20 -7.18
N ILE A 292 12.75 -15.69 -5.95
CA ILE A 292 12.26 -14.37 -5.52
C ILE A 292 12.87 -13.27 -6.41
N ARG A 293 14.18 -13.30 -6.60
CA ARG A 293 14.91 -12.34 -7.44
C ARG A 293 14.40 -12.37 -8.88
N ALA A 294 14.29 -13.56 -9.47
CA ALA A 294 13.80 -13.73 -10.83
C ALA A 294 12.37 -13.20 -11.02
N LEU A 295 11.48 -13.45 -10.06
CA LEU A 295 10.11 -12.97 -10.13
C LEU A 295 10.04 -11.44 -10.04
N LEU A 296 10.78 -10.81 -9.12
CA LEU A 296 10.86 -9.35 -8.98
C LEU A 296 11.49 -8.70 -10.24
N ALA A 297 12.54 -9.29 -10.79
CA ALA A 297 13.16 -8.81 -12.04
C ALA A 297 12.18 -8.91 -13.24
N ARG A 298 11.41 -10.00 -13.36
CA ARG A 298 10.35 -10.12 -14.37
C ARG A 298 9.26 -9.07 -14.18
N ALA A 299 8.94 -8.69 -12.96
CA ALA A 299 8.03 -7.59 -12.65
C ALA A 299 8.64 -6.19 -12.92
N ARG A 300 9.83 -6.12 -13.53
CA ARG A 300 10.58 -4.88 -13.83
C ARG A 300 10.94 -4.06 -12.59
N LEU A 301 11.17 -4.75 -11.47
CA LEU A 301 11.52 -4.15 -10.18
C LEU A 301 13.02 -4.27 -9.91
N PRO A 302 13.61 -3.32 -9.15
CA PRO A 302 14.97 -3.44 -8.66
C PRO A 302 15.13 -4.67 -7.75
N VAL A 303 16.26 -5.37 -7.90
CA VAL A 303 16.57 -6.58 -7.12
C VAL A 303 17.82 -6.42 -6.25
N ALA A 304 18.30 -5.21 -6.10
CA ALA A 304 19.43 -4.84 -5.25
C ALA A 304 19.25 -3.40 -4.72
N ALA A 305 19.91 -3.09 -3.62
CA ALA A 305 20.00 -1.73 -3.11
C ALA A 305 20.75 -0.81 -4.11
N PRO A 306 20.44 0.51 -4.14
CA PRO A 306 21.18 1.46 -4.96
C PRO A 306 22.66 1.51 -4.53
N LYS A 307 23.56 1.54 -5.52
CA LYS A 307 25.02 1.52 -5.28
C LYS A 307 25.53 2.80 -4.59
N GLU A 308 24.73 3.85 -4.63
CA GLU A 308 25.00 5.15 -4.00
C GLU A 308 24.88 5.12 -2.48
N LEU A 309 24.17 4.13 -1.93
CA LEU A 309 24.00 3.96 -0.49
C LEU A 309 25.05 3.02 0.08
N ALA A 310 25.99 3.57 0.84
CA ALA A 310 26.96 2.77 1.57
C ALA A 310 26.28 1.99 2.71
N ARG A 311 26.88 0.87 3.08
CA ARG A 311 26.43 -0.01 4.18
C ARG A 311 26.16 0.74 5.46
N GLU A 312 27.10 1.63 5.86
CA GLU A 312 26.99 2.42 7.08
C GLU A 312 25.77 3.34 7.07
N GLN A 313 25.49 3.96 5.92
CA GLN A 313 24.30 4.82 5.74
C GLN A 313 23.00 4.01 5.86
N LEU A 314 22.94 2.80 5.25
CA LEU A 314 21.78 1.94 5.39
C LEU A 314 21.56 1.53 6.86
N LEU A 315 22.62 1.18 7.59
CA LEU A 315 22.53 0.83 9.01
C LEU A 315 22.03 2.01 9.86
N ASP A 316 22.52 3.21 9.61
CA ASP A 316 22.10 4.42 10.33
C ASP A 316 20.61 4.73 10.06
N LEU A 317 20.17 4.63 8.81
CA LEU A 317 18.79 4.86 8.42
C LEU A 317 17.84 3.80 9.02
N MET A 318 18.23 2.52 9.03
CA MET A 318 17.48 1.44 9.69
C MET A 318 17.43 1.63 11.21
N ALA A 319 18.46 2.23 11.82
CA ALA A 319 18.50 2.50 13.26
C ALA A 319 17.51 3.59 13.69
N VAL A 320 17.06 4.46 12.79
CA VAL A 320 16.00 5.43 13.09
C VAL A 320 14.67 4.73 13.35
N ASP A 321 14.36 3.68 12.59
CA ASP A 321 13.19 2.82 12.80
C ASP A 321 13.24 2.08 14.17
N LYS A 322 14.47 1.79 14.66
CA LYS A 322 14.76 1.20 15.98
C LYS A 322 14.35 2.09 17.15
N LYS A 323 14.48 3.42 17.04
CA LYS A 323 14.14 4.36 18.12
C LYS A 323 12.64 4.45 18.38
N ALA A 324 11.81 4.02 17.42
CA ALA A 324 10.36 3.96 17.56
C ALA A 324 9.86 2.72 18.34
N LEU A 325 10.74 1.73 18.57
CA LEU A 325 10.41 0.48 19.27
C LEU A 325 11.36 0.28 20.45
N ASP A 326 10.84 0.11 21.66
CA ASP A 326 11.58 -0.06 22.93
C ASP A 326 12.47 -1.32 23.01
N GLY A 327 12.91 -1.93 21.91
CA GLY A 327 13.53 -3.26 21.97
C GLY A 327 14.61 -3.61 20.95
N GLY A 328 15.11 -2.69 20.14
CA GLY A 328 16.11 -3.03 19.11
C GLY A 328 15.55 -3.17 17.69
N LEU A 329 16.42 -3.38 16.70
CA LEU A 329 16.03 -3.57 15.31
C LEU A 329 15.25 -4.88 15.16
N ARG A 330 14.07 -4.80 14.58
CA ARG A 330 13.17 -5.92 14.31
C ARG A 330 12.93 -6.04 12.81
N LEU A 331 13.25 -7.18 12.26
CA LEU A 331 13.13 -7.47 10.83
C LEU A 331 12.05 -8.53 10.59
N ILE A 332 11.44 -8.48 9.43
CA ILE A 332 10.64 -9.58 8.92
C ILE A 332 11.53 -10.40 8.02
N LEU A 333 11.76 -11.66 8.36
CA LEU A 333 12.62 -12.59 7.66
C LEU A 333 11.83 -13.84 7.25
N MET A 334 12.38 -14.65 6.34
CA MET A 334 11.67 -15.78 5.74
C MET A 334 12.20 -17.12 6.23
N GLU A 335 11.31 -18.08 6.47
CA GLU A 335 11.62 -19.49 6.72
C GLU A 335 11.29 -20.37 5.50
N GLY A 336 10.71 -19.76 4.47
CA GLY A 336 10.30 -20.38 3.22
C GLY A 336 9.44 -19.40 2.43
N ILE A 337 9.25 -19.64 1.14
CA ILE A 337 8.25 -18.92 0.35
C ILE A 337 6.86 -19.20 0.96
N GLY A 338 6.11 -18.16 1.25
CA GLY A 338 4.81 -18.25 1.94
C GLY A 338 4.91 -18.43 3.46
N ARG A 339 6.11 -18.26 4.04
CA ARG A 339 6.29 -18.36 5.48
C ARG A 339 7.35 -17.39 5.98
N SER A 340 6.90 -16.33 6.63
CA SER A 340 7.75 -15.29 7.23
C SER A 340 7.57 -15.19 8.73
N LYS A 341 8.57 -14.64 9.41
CA LYS A 341 8.58 -14.45 10.86
C LYS A 341 9.11 -13.06 11.25
N ILE A 342 8.69 -12.60 12.42
CA ILE A 342 9.27 -11.43 13.08
C ILE A 342 10.55 -11.89 13.79
N CYS A 343 11.67 -11.22 13.55
CA CYS A 343 12.98 -11.59 14.08
C CYS A 343 13.68 -10.36 14.67
N SER A 344 14.20 -10.51 15.88
CA SER A 344 15.04 -9.51 16.58
C SER A 344 16.40 -10.06 17.02
N ASP A 345 16.60 -11.38 16.94
CA ASP A 345 17.83 -12.06 17.35
C ASP A 345 18.66 -12.59 16.16
N PHE A 346 18.71 -11.86 15.08
CA PHE A 346 19.56 -12.17 13.93
C PHE A 346 21.02 -11.77 14.19
N ASP A 347 21.97 -12.46 13.52
CA ASP A 347 23.41 -12.16 13.64
C ASP A 347 23.73 -10.82 12.92
N PRO A 348 24.21 -9.78 13.64
CA PRO A 348 24.53 -8.48 13.03
C PRO A 348 25.65 -8.56 11.98
N ARG A 349 26.51 -9.58 12.02
CA ARG A 349 27.57 -9.79 11.01
C ARG A 349 26.96 -10.21 9.68
N LEU A 350 25.96 -11.10 9.71
CA LEU A 350 25.23 -11.52 8.50
C LEU A 350 24.41 -10.37 7.91
N LEU A 351 23.77 -9.56 8.75
CA LEU A 351 23.15 -8.32 8.30
C LEU A 351 24.16 -7.41 7.60
N GLY A 352 25.35 -7.23 8.21
CA GLY A 352 26.43 -6.45 7.63
C GLY A 352 26.87 -6.97 6.25
N GLN A 353 26.89 -8.27 6.04
CA GLN A 353 27.18 -8.89 4.73
C GLN A 353 26.08 -8.63 3.71
N THR A 354 24.81 -8.74 4.10
CA THR A 354 23.66 -8.42 3.24
C THR A 354 23.63 -6.96 2.78
N LEU A 355 24.10 -6.04 3.63
CA LEU A 355 24.14 -4.61 3.33
C LEU A 355 25.38 -4.18 2.56
N ASP A 356 26.39 -5.03 2.41
CA ASP A 356 27.65 -4.72 1.73
C ASP A 356 27.48 -4.82 0.20
N PRO A 357 27.49 -3.69 -0.54
CA PRO A 357 27.33 -3.71 -1.99
C PRO A 357 28.49 -4.40 -2.74
N GLY A 358 29.62 -4.63 -2.07
CA GLY A 358 30.77 -5.34 -2.59
C GLY A 358 30.67 -6.84 -2.49
N LEU A 359 29.78 -7.38 -1.67
CA LEU A 359 29.55 -8.81 -1.53
C LEU A 359 28.35 -9.24 -2.38
N PRO A 360 28.47 -10.33 -3.15
CA PRO A 360 27.32 -10.86 -3.87
C PRO A 360 26.27 -11.32 -2.87
N LEU A 361 25.01 -11.07 -3.20
CA LEU A 361 23.90 -11.70 -2.51
C LEU A 361 23.95 -13.23 -2.75
N THR A 362 23.51 -14.02 -1.77
CA THR A 362 23.42 -15.48 -1.95
C THR A 362 22.56 -15.81 -3.17
N GLY A 363 23.00 -16.79 -3.96
CA GLY A 363 22.33 -17.19 -5.20
C GLY A 363 22.60 -16.28 -6.42
N SER A 364 23.61 -15.40 -6.39
CA SER A 364 24.00 -14.53 -7.53
C SER A 364 25.20 -15.09 -8.30
#